data_a3611da66e02e39729110fef39766670
#
_entry.id   a3611da66e02e39729110fef39766670
#
_cell.length_a   1.000
_cell.length_b   1.000
_cell.length_c   1.000
_cell.angle_alpha   90.00
_cell.angle_beta   90.00
_cell.angle_gamma   90.00
#
_symmetry.space_group_name_H-M   'P 1'
#
loop_
_entity.id
_entity.type
_entity.pdbx_description
1 polymer ?
#
loop_
_entity_poly.entity_id
_entity_poly.type
_entity_poly.pdbx_seq_one_letter_code
_entity_poly.pdbx_strand_id
1 'polypeptide(L)'
;MVGVPHAQADSNRDPKVRAQNVSDAFSVPDVADAEHPVAHTDSEELIATGADSALVDAAQARDEAARLAPLRLMAVHAHPDDESSKGAATLAKYSADGVGVVVVSCTGGERGDVLNKKLTIDSAEIPALRIREMARAAEILGVAHVWLGFHDTGYHEGPPESWDLPAGSFGVLDPEVEIEALVRVVRQYRPHVMTTYDESGGYPHPDHIRCHVVSVGAFEAAGDPDAYPDAGPPWQPLKLYYNVGFSRSRITAINEAVREQTGEGPYDEWIKRFSDQARPDPGTRITSQVAVADYFHVRDAALRAHETQIDPDSTWFAVPRDLEAQVWGTEDYELARSLVDTTLPEDDLFAGVREKVSS
;
A
#
# COMPACT_ATOMS: atom_id res chain seq x y z
N MET A 1 30.39 42.09 -1.83
CA MET A 1 30.72 40.82 -2.52
C MET A 1 31.19 39.85 -1.43
N VAL A 2 30.33 38.96 -0.98
CA VAL A 2 30.69 37.85 -0.12
C VAL A 2 30.02 36.63 -0.72
N GLY A 3 30.85 35.68 -1.19
CA GLY A 3 30.43 34.50 -1.93
C GLY A 3 29.77 33.50 -1.02
N VAL A 4 28.64 32.93 -1.48
CA VAL A 4 27.96 31.79 -0.87
C VAL A 4 28.63 30.52 -1.40
N PRO A 5 29.06 29.56 -0.57
CA PRO A 5 29.60 28.31 -1.06
C PRO A 5 28.47 27.41 -1.56
N HIS A 6 28.59 26.96 -2.82
CA HIS A 6 27.81 25.87 -3.38
C HIS A 6 28.06 24.58 -2.60
N ALA A 7 27.03 24.03 -1.97
CA ALA A 7 27.05 22.67 -1.48
C ALA A 7 26.97 21.71 -2.68
N GLN A 8 28.07 20.99 -2.93
CA GLN A 8 28.07 19.84 -3.84
C GLN A 8 27.17 18.75 -3.24
N ALA A 9 26.21 18.29 -4.04
CA ALA A 9 25.40 17.12 -3.73
C ALA A 9 26.33 15.89 -3.67
N ASP A 10 26.33 15.25 -2.53
CA ASP A 10 27.09 14.01 -2.28
C ASP A 10 26.32 12.85 -2.94
N SER A 11 26.68 12.49 -4.17
CA SER A 11 26.01 11.49 -5.01
C SER A 11 26.50 10.05 -4.75
N ASN A 12 27.06 9.78 -3.57
CA ASN A 12 27.66 8.48 -3.28
C ASN A 12 27.22 7.93 -1.92
N ARG A 13 25.89 7.66 -1.76
CA ARG A 13 25.39 6.84 -0.65
C ARG A 13 24.89 5.52 -1.22
N ASP A 14 25.67 4.48 -0.99
CA ASP A 14 25.37 3.08 -1.31
C ASP A 14 23.98 2.69 -0.75
N PRO A 15 23.04 2.23 -1.59
CA PRO A 15 21.70 1.82 -1.16
C PRO A 15 21.74 0.72 -0.09
N LYS A 16 22.73 -0.16 -0.12
CA LYS A 16 22.91 -1.24 0.87
C LYS A 16 23.15 -0.71 2.29
N VAL A 17 23.78 0.44 2.45
CA VAL A 17 24.01 1.06 3.77
C VAL A 17 22.70 1.59 4.38
N ARG A 18 21.73 1.98 3.54
CA ARG A 18 20.44 2.46 4.03
C ARG A 18 19.49 1.32 4.44
N ALA A 19 19.53 0.19 3.72
CA ALA A 19 18.79 -1.02 4.08
C ALA A 19 19.34 -1.63 5.39
N GLN A 20 20.66 -1.68 5.57
CA GLN A 20 21.29 -2.18 6.81
C GLN A 20 20.92 -1.38 8.05
N ASN A 21 20.77 -0.06 7.96
CA ASN A 21 20.41 0.77 9.13
C ASN A 21 18.95 0.56 9.61
N VAL A 22 18.09 -0.06 8.81
CA VAL A 22 16.71 -0.41 9.20
C VAL A 22 16.66 -1.85 9.72
N SER A 23 17.50 -2.77 9.18
CA SER A 23 17.56 -4.16 9.63
C SER A 23 18.20 -4.31 11.02
N ASP A 24 19.14 -3.42 11.40
CA ASP A 24 19.79 -3.47 12.71
C ASP A 24 18.85 -3.16 13.89
N ALA A 25 17.64 -2.66 13.62
CA ALA A 25 16.62 -2.43 14.65
C ALA A 25 15.89 -3.73 15.07
N PHE A 26 16.00 -4.80 14.29
CA PHE A 26 15.31 -6.07 14.54
C PHE A 26 16.31 -7.23 14.57
N SER A 27 16.85 -7.56 15.75
CA SER A 27 17.63 -8.79 15.94
C SER A 27 16.69 -10.01 15.99
N VAL A 28 16.78 -10.86 14.98
CA VAL A 28 15.96 -12.06 14.78
C VAL A 28 16.47 -13.21 15.66
N PRO A 29 15.63 -13.90 16.46
CA PRO A 29 15.96 -15.22 16.99
C PRO A 29 15.89 -16.27 15.86
N ASP A 30 16.83 -17.19 15.85
CA ASP A 30 16.93 -18.30 14.89
C ASP A 30 15.64 -19.18 14.98
N VAL A 31 14.71 -19.01 14.07
CA VAL A 31 13.51 -19.85 13.92
C VAL A 31 13.75 -20.76 12.72
N ALA A 32 14.51 -21.84 12.97
CA ALA A 32 14.58 -22.96 12.05
C ALA A 32 13.22 -23.69 12.05
N ASP A 33 12.65 -23.94 10.84
CA ASP A 33 11.43 -24.73 10.54
C ASP A 33 10.06 -24.00 10.52
N ALA A 34 9.99 -22.70 10.25
CA ALA A 34 8.71 -22.15 9.77
C ALA A 34 8.56 -22.51 8.28
N GLU A 35 7.51 -23.26 7.93
CA GLU A 35 7.14 -23.45 6.52
C GLU A 35 6.98 -22.07 5.87
N HIS A 36 7.67 -21.84 4.74
CA HIS A 36 7.55 -20.57 4.03
C HIS A 36 6.11 -20.41 3.55
N PRO A 37 5.43 -19.30 3.88
CA PRO A 37 4.08 -19.08 3.38
C PRO A 37 4.09 -19.05 1.85
N VAL A 38 3.07 -19.63 1.24
CA VAL A 38 2.88 -19.63 -0.21
C VAL A 38 1.84 -18.57 -0.53
N ALA A 39 2.17 -17.68 -1.45
CA ALA A 39 1.21 -16.65 -1.90
C ALA A 39 -0.01 -17.30 -2.57
N HIS A 40 -1.20 -16.79 -2.24
CA HIS A 40 -2.49 -17.26 -2.75
C HIS A 40 -3.26 -16.14 -3.42
N THR A 41 -4.00 -16.47 -4.48
CA THR A 41 -4.97 -15.54 -5.08
C THR A 41 -6.27 -15.50 -4.28
N ASP A 42 -7.08 -14.44 -4.46
CA ASP A 42 -8.41 -14.37 -3.85
C ASP A 42 -9.27 -15.60 -4.18
N SER A 43 -9.18 -16.11 -5.40
CA SER A 43 -9.97 -17.28 -5.80
C SER A 43 -9.58 -18.53 -5.02
N GLU A 44 -8.30 -18.73 -4.68
CA GLU A 44 -7.83 -19.85 -3.87
C GLU A 44 -8.33 -19.74 -2.43
N GLU A 45 -8.26 -18.56 -1.82
CA GLU A 45 -8.77 -18.29 -0.47
C GLU A 45 -10.31 -18.38 -0.40
N LEU A 46 -11.01 -17.87 -1.42
CA LEU A 46 -12.46 -17.99 -1.50
C LEU A 46 -12.91 -19.46 -1.61
N ILE A 47 -12.19 -20.28 -2.39
CA ILE A 47 -12.44 -21.74 -2.46
C ILE A 47 -12.20 -22.39 -1.09
N ALA A 48 -11.08 -22.07 -0.45
CA ALA A 48 -10.73 -22.63 0.86
C ALA A 48 -11.76 -22.28 1.96
N THR A 49 -12.36 -21.10 1.89
CA THR A 49 -13.38 -20.62 2.82
C THR A 49 -14.82 -20.99 2.42
N GLY A 50 -15.01 -21.71 1.30
CA GLY A 50 -16.33 -22.18 0.85
C GLY A 50 -17.23 -21.06 0.30
N ALA A 51 -16.66 -20.04 -0.34
CA ALA A 51 -17.43 -18.95 -0.93
C ALA A 51 -18.24 -19.39 -2.17
N ASP A 52 -19.20 -18.54 -2.57
CA ASP A 52 -20.02 -18.74 -3.76
C ASP A 52 -19.13 -18.83 -5.02
N SER A 53 -19.45 -19.77 -5.92
CA SER A 53 -18.71 -19.98 -7.17
C SER A 53 -18.65 -18.73 -8.05
N ALA A 54 -19.66 -17.88 -8.03
CA ALA A 54 -19.67 -16.64 -8.82
C ALA A 54 -18.62 -15.63 -8.33
N LEU A 55 -18.35 -15.57 -7.02
CA LEU A 55 -17.26 -14.76 -6.47
C LEU A 55 -15.88 -15.31 -6.87
N VAL A 56 -15.74 -16.64 -6.84
CA VAL A 56 -14.51 -17.32 -7.27
C VAL A 56 -14.24 -17.05 -8.75
N ASP A 57 -15.23 -17.25 -9.62
CA ASP A 57 -15.10 -17.03 -11.07
C ASP A 57 -14.76 -15.56 -11.38
N ALA A 58 -15.36 -14.61 -10.67
CA ALA A 58 -15.07 -13.19 -10.82
C ALA A 58 -13.63 -12.85 -10.37
N ALA A 59 -13.14 -13.42 -9.28
CA ALA A 59 -11.76 -13.25 -8.83
C ALA A 59 -10.75 -13.81 -9.82
N GLN A 60 -11.00 -15.01 -10.38
CA GLN A 60 -10.17 -15.62 -11.43
C GLN A 60 -10.10 -14.77 -12.70
N ALA A 61 -11.25 -14.23 -13.13
CA ALA A 61 -11.29 -13.37 -14.31
C ALA A 61 -10.48 -12.07 -14.12
N ARG A 62 -10.54 -11.45 -12.93
CA ARG A 62 -9.72 -10.27 -12.61
C ARG A 62 -8.23 -10.61 -12.58
N ASP A 63 -7.86 -11.75 -12.01
CA ASP A 63 -6.48 -12.22 -11.94
C ASP A 63 -5.90 -12.43 -13.35
N GLU A 64 -6.64 -13.11 -14.24
CA GLU A 64 -6.23 -13.31 -15.62
C GLU A 64 -6.10 -11.97 -16.38
N ALA A 65 -7.08 -11.07 -16.24
CA ALA A 65 -7.05 -9.75 -16.85
C ALA A 65 -5.85 -8.92 -16.39
N ALA A 66 -5.53 -8.94 -15.10
CA ALA A 66 -4.39 -8.22 -14.55
C ALA A 66 -3.05 -8.70 -15.13
N ARG A 67 -2.89 -10.00 -15.32
CA ARG A 67 -1.66 -10.58 -15.88
C ARG A 67 -1.49 -10.38 -17.39
N LEU A 68 -2.61 -10.31 -18.12
CA LEU A 68 -2.59 -10.19 -19.59
C LEU A 68 -2.55 -8.75 -20.10
N ALA A 69 -2.84 -7.77 -19.26
CA ALA A 69 -2.85 -6.35 -19.64
C ALA A 69 -1.47 -5.87 -20.12
N PRO A 70 -1.41 -4.96 -21.13
CA PRO A 70 -0.16 -4.45 -21.67
C PRO A 70 0.61 -3.59 -20.66
N LEU A 71 -0.08 -2.84 -19.82
CA LEU A 71 0.48 -2.07 -18.71
C LEU A 71 -0.03 -2.65 -17.39
N ARG A 72 0.85 -2.75 -16.39
CA ARG A 72 0.52 -3.40 -15.12
C ARG A 72 1.06 -2.61 -13.94
N LEU A 73 0.21 -2.47 -12.92
CA LEU A 73 0.50 -1.81 -11.65
C LEU A 73 0.31 -2.82 -10.52
N MET A 74 1.23 -2.83 -9.57
CA MET A 74 1.14 -3.60 -8.33
C MET A 74 1.15 -2.65 -7.15
N ALA A 75 0.12 -2.72 -6.29
CA ALA A 75 0.08 -2.03 -5.02
C ALA A 75 0.31 -3.02 -3.89
N VAL A 76 1.32 -2.78 -3.05
CA VAL A 76 1.69 -3.67 -1.94
C VAL A 76 1.29 -3.01 -0.62
N HIS A 77 0.46 -3.69 0.13
CA HIS A 77 -0.11 -3.24 1.39
C HIS A 77 0.09 -4.26 2.52
N ALA A 78 0.10 -3.80 3.76
CA ALA A 78 0.29 -4.66 4.92
C ALA A 78 -0.95 -5.51 5.22
N HIS A 79 -2.14 -4.88 5.21
CA HIS A 79 -3.39 -5.49 5.64
C HIS A 79 -4.52 -5.25 4.63
N PRO A 80 -5.57 -6.08 4.64
CA PRO A 80 -6.83 -5.77 3.97
C PRO A 80 -7.45 -4.49 4.58
N ASP A 81 -7.85 -3.54 3.76
CA ASP A 81 -8.35 -2.18 4.00
C ASP A 81 -7.36 -1.06 3.66
N ASP A 82 -6.05 -1.34 3.69
CA ASP A 82 -5.03 -0.37 3.34
C ASP A 82 -5.13 0.09 1.88
N GLU A 83 -5.42 -0.83 0.96
CA GLU A 83 -5.62 -0.54 -0.46
C GLU A 83 -6.80 0.41 -0.68
N SER A 84 -7.83 0.33 0.19
CA SER A 84 -9.02 1.17 0.14
C SER A 84 -8.80 2.55 0.77
N SER A 85 -7.88 2.66 1.70
CA SER A 85 -7.54 3.90 2.40
C SER A 85 -6.38 4.68 1.75
N LYS A 86 -5.57 4.03 0.92
CA LYS A 86 -4.34 4.57 0.32
C LYS A 86 -4.22 4.15 -1.15
N GLY A 87 -4.63 5.04 -2.07
CA GLY A 87 -4.50 4.82 -3.50
C GLY A 87 -5.72 4.18 -4.19
N ALA A 88 -6.81 3.91 -3.49
CA ALA A 88 -7.99 3.23 -4.03
C ALA A 88 -8.57 3.85 -5.31
N ALA A 89 -8.70 5.17 -5.33
CA ALA A 89 -9.26 5.87 -6.47
C ALA A 89 -8.30 5.81 -7.68
N THR A 90 -6.99 5.82 -7.45
CA THR A 90 -5.96 5.60 -8.47
C THR A 90 -6.01 4.17 -9.02
N LEU A 91 -6.13 3.16 -8.15
CA LEU A 91 -6.24 1.76 -8.58
C LEU A 91 -7.48 1.55 -9.44
N ALA A 92 -8.64 2.06 -9.01
CA ALA A 92 -9.88 1.99 -9.77
C ALA A 92 -9.80 2.72 -11.11
N LYS A 93 -9.20 3.91 -11.15
CA LYS A 93 -8.96 4.66 -12.37
C LYS A 93 -8.12 3.86 -13.37
N TYR A 94 -6.95 3.38 -12.94
CA TYR A 94 -6.07 2.63 -13.83
C TYR A 94 -6.70 1.32 -14.29
N SER A 95 -7.44 0.63 -13.43
CA SER A 95 -8.22 -0.55 -13.84
C SER A 95 -9.24 -0.21 -14.93
N ALA A 96 -10.00 0.87 -14.76
CA ALA A 96 -10.96 1.35 -15.75
C ALA A 96 -10.31 1.80 -17.07
N ASP A 97 -9.06 2.31 -17.01
CA ASP A 97 -8.23 2.68 -18.17
C ASP A 97 -7.58 1.46 -18.86
N GLY A 98 -7.87 0.22 -18.42
CA GLY A 98 -7.35 -1.03 -19.01
C GLY A 98 -5.93 -1.42 -18.57
N VAL A 99 -5.42 -0.80 -17.50
CA VAL A 99 -4.20 -1.27 -16.83
C VAL A 99 -4.53 -2.49 -15.99
N GLY A 100 -3.70 -3.53 -16.07
CA GLY A 100 -3.77 -4.67 -15.16
C GLY A 100 -3.33 -4.25 -13.76
N VAL A 101 -4.25 -4.20 -12.82
CA VAL A 101 -3.95 -3.79 -11.44
C VAL A 101 -4.03 -5.00 -10.53
N VAL A 102 -2.98 -5.21 -9.72
CA VAL A 102 -2.96 -6.21 -8.66
C VAL A 102 -2.63 -5.55 -7.33
N VAL A 103 -3.43 -5.86 -6.32
CA VAL A 103 -3.16 -5.52 -4.92
C VAL A 103 -2.54 -6.74 -4.25
N VAL A 104 -1.53 -6.53 -3.43
CA VAL A 104 -0.88 -7.57 -2.64
C VAL A 104 -1.02 -7.20 -1.17
N SER A 105 -1.67 -8.06 -0.37
CA SER A 105 -1.70 -7.93 1.09
C SER A 105 -0.67 -8.86 1.72
N CYS A 106 0.21 -8.29 2.56
CA CYS A 106 1.26 -9.07 3.20
C CYS A 106 0.69 -10.04 4.24
N THR A 107 -0.33 -9.60 4.99
CA THR A 107 -1.00 -10.38 6.06
C THR A 107 -2.51 -10.34 5.91
N GLY A 108 -3.22 -11.20 6.64
CA GLY A 108 -4.68 -11.18 6.72
C GLY A 108 -5.27 -10.15 7.69
N GLY A 109 -4.43 -9.44 8.44
CA GLY A 109 -4.87 -8.51 9.49
C GLY A 109 -5.62 -9.22 10.62
N GLU A 110 -5.33 -10.49 10.87
CA GLU A 110 -6.05 -11.38 11.78
C GLU A 110 -5.90 -11.02 13.26
N ARG A 111 -4.94 -10.14 13.60
CA ARG A 111 -4.74 -9.59 14.95
C ARG A 111 -5.36 -8.22 15.13
N GLY A 112 -6.01 -7.68 14.09
CA GLY A 112 -6.69 -6.40 14.15
C GLY A 112 -7.97 -6.47 14.98
N ASP A 113 -8.28 -5.37 15.68
CA ASP A 113 -9.55 -5.20 16.39
C ASP A 113 -10.71 -4.97 15.41
N VAL A 114 -11.95 -5.23 15.85
CA VAL A 114 -13.14 -4.78 15.15
C VAL A 114 -13.35 -3.29 15.44
N LEU A 115 -13.02 -2.43 14.46
CA LEU A 115 -13.10 -0.98 14.63
C LEU A 115 -14.50 -0.41 14.43
N ASN A 116 -15.38 -1.15 13.74
CA ASN A 116 -16.78 -0.80 13.58
C ASN A 116 -17.57 -1.12 14.85
N LYS A 117 -17.87 -0.09 15.65
CA LYS A 117 -18.55 -0.20 16.94
C LYS A 117 -19.99 -0.72 16.84
N LYS A 118 -20.56 -0.82 15.64
CA LYS A 118 -21.92 -1.35 15.41
C LYS A 118 -21.94 -2.87 15.31
N LEU A 119 -20.77 -3.50 15.17
CA LEU A 119 -20.62 -4.93 15.03
C LEU A 119 -20.18 -5.56 16.36
N THR A 120 -20.69 -6.76 16.61
CA THR A 120 -20.20 -7.64 17.66
C THR A 120 -19.85 -8.97 16.99
N ILE A 121 -18.58 -9.25 16.84
CA ILE A 121 -18.04 -10.38 16.08
C ILE A 121 -17.12 -11.18 17.01
N ASP A 122 -17.20 -12.50 16.94
CA ASP A 122 -16.23 -13.37 17.60
C ASP A 122 -14.87 -13.23 16.90
N SER A 123 -13.81 -13.07 17.67
CA SER A 123 -12.45 -12.94 17.13
C SER A 123 -12.05 -14.11 16.24
N ALA A 124 -12.59 -15.30 16.47
CA ALA A 124 -12.37 -16.47 15.62
C ALA A 124 -12.98 -16.35 14.22
N GLU A 125 -13.94 -15.46 14.01
CA GLU A 125 -14.59 -15.22 12.71
C GLU A 125 -13.88 -14.16 11.87
N ILE A 126 -13.06 -13.29 12.50
CA ILE A 126 -12.40 -12.15 11.86
C ILE A 126 -11.59 -12.56 10.62
N PRO A 127 -10.72 -13.58 10.64
CA PRO A 127 -9.93 -13.93 9.46
C PRO A 127 -10.79 -14.25 8.23
N ALA A 128 -11.82 -15.07 8.40
CA ALA A 128 -12.72 -15.44 7.30
C ALA A 128 -13.58 -14.28 6.80
N LEU A 129 -13.92 -13.32 7.67
CA LEU A 129 -14.64 -12.12 7.29
C LEU A 129 -13.74 -11.20 6.46
N ARG A 130 -12.51 -10.97 6.90
CA ARG A 130 -11.56 -10.09 6.20
C ARG A 130 -11.21 -10.59 4.80
N ILE A 131 -11.16 -11.91 4.58
CA ILE A 131 -11.00 -12.50 3.24
C ILE A 131 -12.16 -12.07 2.34
N ARG A 132 -13.41 -12.16 2.81
CA ARG A 132 -14.60 -11.78 2.02
C ARG A 132 -14.68 -10.26 1.81
N GLU A 133 -14.34 -9.48 2.81
CA GLU A 133 -14.28 -8.02 2.73
C GLU A 133 -13.27 -7.58 1.66
N MET A 134 -12.06 -8.15 1.69
CA MET A 134 -11.02 -7.87 0.69
C MET A 134 -11.45 -8.28 -0.71
N ALA A 135 -12.01 -9.48 -0.89
CA ALA A 135 -12.51 -9.93 -2.18
C ALA A 135 -13.61 -9.00 -2.73
N ARG A 136 -14.48 -8.48 -1.84
CA ARG A 136 -15.50 -7.50 -2.21
C ARG A 136 -14.90 -6.14 -2.58
N ALA A 137 -13.91 -5.66 -1.83
CA ALA A 137 -13.18 -4.43 -2.15
C ALA A 137 -12.45 -4.55 -3.50
N ALA A 138 -11.77 -5.68 -3.75
CA ALA A 138 -11.11 -5.96 -5.02
C ALA A 138 -12.09 -5.98 -6.21
N GLU A 139 -13.30 -6.53 -6.02
CA GLU A 139 -14.37 -6.50 -7.03
C GLU A 139 -14.81 -5.06 -7.33
N ILE A 140 -15.03 -4.24 -6.31
CA ILE A 140 -15.44 -2.84 -6.43
C ILE A 140 -14.38 -2.02 -7.15
N LEU A 141 -13.10 -2.21 -6.81
CA LEU A 141 -11.97 -1.54 -7.43
C LEU A 141 -11.68 -2.05 -8.85
N GLY A 142 -12.17 -3.24 -9.22
CA GLY A 142 -11.90 -3.90 -10.49
C GLY A 142 -10.48 -4.46 -10.58
N VAL A 143 -9.86 -4.85 -9.46
CA VAL A 143 -8.46 -5.28 -9.37
C VAL A 143 -8.32 -6.76 -9.03
N ALA A 144 -7.21 -7.36 -9.39
CA ALA A 144 -6.79 -8.65 -8.83
C ALA A 144 -6.25 -8.47 -7.41
N HIS A 145 -6.28 -9.54 -6.61
CA HIS A 145 -5.70 -9.53 -5.29
C HIS A 145 -4.93 -10.81 -5.00
N VAL A 146 -3.83 -10.66 -4.24
CA VAL A 146 -2.94 -11.76 -3.81
C VAL A 146 -2.61 -11.59 -2.34
N TRP A 147 -2.72 -12.68 -1.61
CA TRP A 147 -2.26 -12.82 -0.23
C TRP A 147 -0.82 -13.34 -0.21
N LEU A 148 0.10 -12.71 0.53
CA LEU A 148 1.43 -13.31 0.77
C LEU A 148 1.40 -14.39 1.85
N GLY A 149 0.36 -14.43 2.67
CA GLY A 149 0.13 -15.47 3.66
C GLY A 149 0.93 -15.33 4.95
N PHE A 150 1.55 -14.19 5.22
CA PHE A 150 2.23 -13.95 6.49
C PHE A 150 1.25 -13.64 7.61
N HIS A 151 1.66 -13.90 8.85
CA HIS A 151 0.85 -13.60 10.03
C HIS A 151 1.00 -12.13 10.45
N ASP A 152 -0.12 -11.48 10.71
CA ASP A 152 -0.20 -10.11 11.22
C ASP A 152 0.58 -9.98 12.55
N THR A 153 1.32 -8.88 12.67
CA THR A 153 2.07 -8.56 13.89
C THR A 153 1.17 -7.92 14.95
N GLY A 154 0.11 -7.25 14.52
CA GLY A 154 -0.76 -6.43 15.36
C GLY A 154 -0.22 -5.02 15.59
N TYR A 155 -1.10 -4.13 16.05
CA TYR A 155 -0.72 -2.77 16.39
C TYR A 155 0.00 -2.71 17.73
N HIS A 156 1.09 -1.97 17.81
CA HIS A 156 1.87 -1.74 19.02
C HIS A 156 2.01 -0.24 19.29
N GLU A 157 1.71 0.16 20.53
CA GLU A 157 1.88 1.55 20.97
C GLU A 157 3.34 1.86 21.29
N GLY A 158 3.69 3.14 21.17
CA GLY A 158 5.03 3.64 21.53
C GLY A 158 6.01 3.61 20.34
N PRO A 159 7.27 3.94 20.61
CA PRO A 159 8.30 3.97 19.58
C PRO A 159 8.74 2.54 19.19
N PRO A 160 9.13 2.30 17.91
CA PRO A 160 9.45 0.96 17.40
C PRO A 160 10.44 0.14 18.24
N GLU A 161 11.42 0.82 18.86
CA GLU A 161 12.41 0.17 19.72
C GLU A 161 11.86 -0.39 21.04
N SER A 162 10.62 -0.05 21.38
CA SER A 162 9.92 -0.55 22.59
C SER A 162 8.97 -1.71 22.33
N TRP A 163 8.79 -2.11 21.05
CA TRP A 163 7.81 -3.12 20.69
C TRP A 163 8.29 -4.53 21.03
N ASP A 164 7.42 -5.31 21.68
CA ASP A 164 7.59 -6.76 21.91
C ASP A 164 6.72 -7.48 20.87
N LEU A 165 7.33 -7.80 19.72
CA LEU A 165 6.60 -8.32 18.57
C LEU A 165 6.43 -9.84 18.69
N PRO A 166 5.28 -10.40 18.28
CA PRO A 166 5.01 -11.84 18.36
C PRO A 166 5.95 -12.63 17.44
N ALA A 167 6.57 -13.67 17.98
CA ALA A 167 7.42 -14.56 17.19
C ALA A 167 6.65 -15.19 16.02
N GLY A 168 7.28 -15.22 14.83
CA GLY A 168 6.69 -15.75 13.61
C GLY A 168 5.71 -14.83 12.90
N SER A 169 5.49 -13.60 13.40
CA SER A 169 4.71 -12.58 12.69
C SER A 169 5.54 -11.87 11.63
N PHE A 170 4.86 -11.21 10.68
CA PHE A 170 5.45 -10.51 9.54
C PHE A 170 6.51 -9.49 9.95
N GLY A 171 6.31 -8.74 11.03
CA GLY A 171 7.28 -7.76 11.53
C GLY A 171 8.60 -8.33 12.07
N VAL A 172 8.70 -9.67 12.28
CA VAL A 172 9.85 -10.31 12.96
C VAL A 172 10.56 -11.37 12.12
N LEU A 173 9.94 -11.86 11.04
CA LEU A 173 10.57 -12.86 10.17
C LEU A 173 11.83 -12.31 9.51
N ASP A 174 12.66 -13.22 8.98
CA ASP A 174 13.78 -12.81 8.14
C ASP A 174 13.26 -12.07 6.90
N PRO A 175 13.68 -10.81 6.67
CA PRO A 175 13.26 -10.05 5.51
C PRO A 175 13.50 -10.76 4.17
N GLU A 176 14.55 -11.58 4.08
CA GLU A 176 14.88 -12.31 2.84
C GLU A 176 13.76 -13.29 2.44
N VAL A 177 13.11 -13.95 3.42
CA VAL A 177 11.97 -14.84 3.19
C VAL A 177 10.77 -14.06 2.63
N GLU A 178 10.51 -12.90 3.20
CA GLU A 178 9.38 -12.05 2.83
C GLU A 178 9.61 -11.39 1.46
N ILE A 179 10.85 -10.95 1.20
CA ILE A 179 11.27 -10.40 -0.09
C ILE A 179 11.14 -11.46 -1.18
N GLU A 180 11.60 -12.71 -0.93
CA GLU A 180 11.46 -13.80 -1.89
C GLU A 180 10.00 -14.07 -2.24
N ALA A 181 9.10 -14.10 -1.23
CA ALA A 181 7.68 -14.29 -1.46
C ALA A 181 7.10 -13.21 -2.39
N LEU A 182 7.43 -11.93 -2.14
CA LEU A 182 6.99 -10.84 -3.01
C LEU A 182 7.66 -10.86 -4.37
N VAL A 183 8.95 -11.23 -4.49
CA VAL A 183 9.65 -11.41 -5.78
C VAL A 183 8.94 -12.43 -6.65
N ARG A 184 8.43 -13.55 -6.10
CA ARG A 184 7.65 -14.54 -6.83
C ARG A 184 6.39 -13.90 -7.44
N VAL A 185 5.67 -13.09 -6.68
CA VAL A 185 4.47 -12.39 -7.14
C VAL A 185 4.83 -11.33 -8.19
N VAL A 186 5.90 -10.54 -7.98
CA VAL A 186 6.39 -9.56 -8.97
C VAL A 186 6.73 -10.26 -10.30
N ARG A 187 7.45 -11.38 -10.27
CA ARG A 187 7.82 -12.13 -11.47
C ARG A 187 6.62 -12.79 -12.15
N GLN A 188 5.59 -13.17 -11.40
CA GLN A 188 4.35 -13.72 -11.92
C GLN A 188 3.49 -12.67 -12.63
N TYR A 189 3.26 -11.50 -11.99
CA TYR A 189 2.39 -10.45 -12.52
C TYR A 189 3.10 -9.46 -13.43
N ARG A 190 4.42 -9.35 -13.31
CA ARG A 190 5.28 -8.50 -14.15
C ARG A 190 4.82 -7.03 -14.16
N PRO A 191 4.65 -6.37 -13.01
CA PRO A 191 4.24 -4.98 -12.94
C PRO A 191 5.31 -4.06 -13.54
N HIS A 192 4.89 -3.01 -14.22
CA HIS A 192 5.78 -1.94 -14.67
C HIS A 192 5.96 -0.87 -13.60
N VAL A 193 4.92 -0.66 -12.80
CA VAL A 193 4.88 0.30 -11.71
C VAL A 193 4.50 -0.44 -10.42
N MET A 194 5.16 -0.09 -9.32
CA MET A 194 4.81 -0.55 -7.98
C MET A 194 4.50 0.63 -7.07
N THR A 195 3.53 0.46 -6.17
CA THR A 195 3.25 1.40 -5.08
C THR A 195 3.31 0.71 -3.74
N THR A 196 3.77 1.41 -2.69
CA THR A 196 3.87 0.91 -1.32
C THR A 196 3.92 2.07 -0.33
N TYR A 197 4.25 1.81 0.93
CA TYR A 197 4.49 2.84 1.96
C TYR A 197 5.89 3.45 1.86
N ASP A 198 6.05 4.63 2.47
CA ASP A 198 7.37 5.18 2.77
C ASP A 198 8.05 4.42 3.92
N GLU A 199 9.28 4.82 4.25
CA GLU A 199 10.09 4.22 5.32
C GLU A 199 9.49 4.32 6.73
N SER A 200 8.49 5.18 6.93
CA SER A 200 7.74 5.32 8.19
C SER A 200 6.47 4.46 8.24
N GLY A 201 6.12 3.79 7.13
CA GLY A 201 4.89 3.03 6.97
C GLY A 201 3.63 3.91 6.83
N GLY A 202 3.79 5.22 6.59
CA GLY A 202 2.70 6.21 6.64
C GLY A 202 2.26 6.55 8.07
N TYR A 203 2.19 5.56 8.94
CA TYR A 203 2.11 5.69 10.41
C TYR A 203 2.87 4.50 11.05
N PRO A 204 3.28 4.59 12.34
CA PRO A 204 4.15 3.59 12.97
C PRO A 204 3.36 2.31 13.30
N HIS A 205 3.24 1.43 12.32
CA HIS A 205 2.79 0.06 12.46
C HIS A 205 3.92 -0.88 12.05
N PRO A 206 4.24 -1.94 12.82
CA PRO A 206 5.33 -2.85 12.48
C PRO A 206 5.23 -3.38 11.06
N ASP A 207 4.05 -3.85 10.65
CA ASP A 207 3.82 -4.44 9.34
C ASP A 207 3.88 -3.43 8.19
N HIS A 208 3.51 -2.17 8.42
CA HIS A 208 3.65 -1.12 7.39
C HIS A 208 5.12 -0.79 7.12
N ILE A 209 5.92 -0.68 8.20
CA ILE A 209 7.37 -0.46 8.11
C ILE A 209 8.02 -1.67 7.42
N ARG A 210 7.61 -2.88 7.78
CA ARG A 210 8.11 -4.11 7.16
C ARG A 210 7.69 -4.21 5.69
N CYS A 211 6.46 -3.88 5.35
CA CYS A 211 5.95 -3.86 3.99
C CYS A 211 6.77 -2.92 3.09
N HIS A 212 7.19 -1.75 3.59
CA HIS A 212 8.14 -0.89 2.89
C HIS A 212 9.46 -1.62 2.58
N VAL A 213 10.08 -2.24 3.58
CA VAL A 213 11.36 -2.97 3.43
C VAL A 213 11.24 -4.07 2.38
N VAL A 214 10.19 -4.88 2.48
CA VAL A 214 9.92 -6.00 1.57
C VAL A 214 9.64 -5.52 0.15
N SER A 215 8.86 -4.46 0.00
CA SER A 215 8.54 -3.89 -1.32
C SER A 215 9.74 -3.30 -2.03
N VAL A 216 10.59 -2.57 -1.31
CA VAL A 216 11.84 -2.01 -1.86
C VAL A 216 12.81 -3.14 -2.23
N GLY A 217 12.99 -4.13 -1.34
CA GLY A 217 13.83 -5.30 -1.60
C GLY A 217 13.37 -6.09 -2.83
N ALA A 218 12.06 -6.33 -2.96
CA ALA A 218 11.50 -7.04 -4.10
C ALA A 218 11.63 -6.24 -5.41
N PHE A 219 11.44 -4.91 -5.38
CA PHE A 219 11.67 -4.05 -6.54
C PHE A 219 13.12 -4.14 -7.04
N GLU A 220 14.09 -4.14 -6.13
CA GLU A 220 15.53 -4.18 -6.45
C GLU A 220 15.96 -5.58 -6.92
N ALA A 221 15.42 -6.65 -6.32
CA ALA A 221 15.85 -8.03 -6.59
C ALA A 221 15.11 -8.72 -7.75
N ALA A 222 13.87 -8.33 -8.07
CA ALA A 222 13.05 -9.10 -9.01
C ALA A 222 13.62 -9.15 -10.44
N GLY A 223 14.42 -8.16 -10.83
CA GLY A 223 15.11 -8.12 -12.15
C GLY A 223 16.41 -8.89 -12.20
N ASP A 224 16.99 -9.25 -11.07
CA ASP A 224 18.27 -9.96 -11.01
C ASP A 224 18.05 -11.49 -11.20
N PRO A 225 18.63 -12.12 -12.25
CA PRO A 225 18.48 -13.55 -12.46
C PRO A 225 19.18 -14.40 -11.39
N ASP A 226 20.18 -13.86 -10.68
CA ASP A 226 20.94 -14.57 -9.66
C ASP A 226 20.27 -14.45 -8.27
N ALA A 227 19.36 -13.47 -8.07
CA ALA A 227 18.56 -13.35 -6.87
C ALA A 227 17.34 -14.26 -6.95
N TYR A 228 17.12 -15.09 -5.94
CA TYR A 228 15.95 -15.99 -5.86
C TYR A 228 15.70 -16.78 -7.16
N PRO A 229 16.61 -17.64 -7.59
CA PRO A 229 16.55 -18.32 -8.90
C PRO A 229 15.31 -19.20 -9.07
N ASP A 230 14.74 -19.70 -7.96
CA ASP A 230 13.54 -20.54 -7.95
C ASP A 230 12.23 -19.72 -7.93
N ALA A 231 12.31 -18.38 -7.91
CA ALA A 231 11.15 -17.49 -7.87
C ALA A 231 10.54 -17.20 -9.27
N GLY A 232 10.98 -17.90 -10.32
CA GLY A 232 10.52 -17.71 -11.69
C GLY A 232 11.40 -16.77 -12.53
N PRO A 233 11.06 -16.54 -13.81
CA PRO A 233 11.87 -15.72 -14.71
C PRO A 233 11.97 -14.28 -14.24
N PRO A 234 13.17 -13.64 -14.30
CA PRO A 234 13.38 -12.27 -13.83
C PRO A 234 12.45 -11.25 -14.50
N TRP A 235 12.00 -10.28 -13.74
CA TRP A 235 11.23 -9.14 -14.22
C TRP A 235 11.59 -7.89 -13.45
N GLN A 236 12.02 -6.82 -14.12
CA GLN A 236 12.35 -5.54 -13.51
C GLN A 236 11.18 -4.57 -13.61
N PRO A 237 10.51 -4.22 -12.49
CA PRO A 237 9.61 -3.08 -12.46
C PRO A 237 10.38 -1.78 -12.77
N LEU A 238 9.72 -0.81 -13.39
CA LEU A 238 10.39 0.39 -13.90
C LEU A 238 10.30 1.58 -12.95
N LYS A 239 9.21 1.65 -12.15
CA LYS A 239 9.01 2.74 -11.20
C LYS A 239 8.44 2.19 -9.88
N LEU A 240 8.90 2.81 -8.78
CA LEU A 240 8.37 2.56 -7.44
C LEU A 240 7.94 3.90 -6.82
N TYR A 241 6.72 3.93 -6.29
CA TYR A 241 6.16 5.08 -5.62
C TYR A 241 5.78 4.76 -4.17
N TYR A 242 5.88 5.78 -3.31
CA TYR A 242 5.31 5.76 -1.97
C TYR A 242 3.99 6.51 -1.94
N ASN A 243 2.97 5.93 -1.30
CA ASN A 243 1.68 6.57 -1.09
C ASN A 243 1.81 7.74 -0.12
N VAL A 244 1.29 8.92 -0.47
CA VAL A 244 1.23 10.11 0.39
C VAL A 244 -0.24 10.42 0.72
N GLY A 245 -0.88 9.53 1.50
CA GLY A 245 -2.33 9.63 1.77
C GLY A 245 -2.71 10.72 2.78
N PHE A 246 -1.94 10.88 3.84
CA PHE A 246 -2.25 11.75 4.99
C PHE A 246 -1.24 12.89 5.13
N SER A 247 -1.17 13.77 4.11
CA SER A 247 -0.37 14.99 4.23
C SER A 247 -1.11 16.04 5.07
N ARG A 248 -0.35 16.79 5.88
CA ARG A 248 -0.91 17.87 6.70
C ARG A 248 -1.54 18.95 5.82
N SER A 249 -0.91 19.28 4.69
CA SER A 249 -1.41 20.24 3.71
C SER A 249 -2.80 19.86 3.19
N ARG A 250 -2.98 18.60 2.75
CA ARG A 250 -4.27 18.10 2.27
C ARG A 250 -5.35 18.14 3.36
N ILE A 251 -5.05 17.56 4.52
CA ILE A 251 -6.00 17.49 5.64
C ILE A 251 -6.42 18.89 6.09
N THR A 252 -5.46 19.83 6.20
CA THR A 252 -5.76 21.22 6.58
C THR A 252 -6.63 21.91 5.54
N ALA A 253 -6.30 21.82 4.26
CA ALA A 253 -7.07 22.44 3.19
C ALA A 253 -8.52 21.94 3.16
N ILE A 254 -8.74 20.63 3.26
CA ILE A 254 -10.08 20.02 3.29
C ILE A 254 -10.83 20.44 4.56
N ASN A 255 -10.16 20.43 5.71
CA ASN A 255 -10.75 20.79 7.00
C ASN A 255 -11.23 22.26 7.03
N GLU A 256 -10.44 23.17 6.48
CA GLU A 256 -10.79 24.58 6.37
C GLU A 256 -11.99 24.80 5.43
N ALA A 257 -12.00 24.12 4.29
CA ALA A 257 -13.11 24.22 3.33
C ALA A 257 -14.43 23.70 3.92
N VAL A 258 -14.41 22.62 4.70
CA VAL A 258 -15.61 22.14 5.41
C VAL A 258 -16.02 23.12 6.50
N ARG A 259 -15.06 23.67 7.27
CA ARG A 259 -15.34 24.66 8.31
C ARG A 259 -15.97 25.93 7.77
N GLU A 260 -15.58 26.40 6.59
CA GLU A 260 -16.20 27.56 5.96
C GLU A 260 -17.69 27.33 5.65
N GLN A 261 -18.09 26.09 5.36
CA GLN A 261 -19.48 25.75 5.02
C GLN A 261 -20.33 25.41 6.25
N THR A 262 -19.74 24.76 7.27
CA THR A 262 -20.49 24.16 8.39
C THR A 262 -20.23 24.84 9.74
N GLY A 263 -19.17 25.63 9.87
CA GLY A 263 -18.69 26.22 11.10
C GLY A 263 -17.70 25.37 11.88
N GLU A 264 -17.58 24.06 11.58
CA GLU A 264 -16.71 23.11 12.27
C GLU A 264 -15.90 22.28 11.25
N GLY A 265 -14.65 21.96 11.58
CA GLY A 265 -13.79 21.11 10.75
C GLY A 265 -13.81 19.66 11.25
N PRO A 266 -14.02 18.66 10.35
CA PRO A 266 -14.08 17.26 10.77
C PRO A 266 -12.74 16.70 11.28
N TYR A 267 -11.64 17.38 10.99
CA TYR A 267 -10.28 16.94 11.31
C TYR A 267 -9.58 17.81 12.36
N ASP A 268 -10.30 18.68 13.09
CA ASP A 268 -9.72 19.59 14.08
C ASP A 268 -8.88 18.89 15.14
N GLU A 269 -9.42 17.81 15.73
CA GLU A 269 -8.71 17.02 16.73
C GLU A 269 -7.50 16.30 16.15
N TRP A 270 -7.59 15.83 14.91
CA TRP A 270 -6.49 15.19 14.22
C TRP A 270 -5.36 16.21 13.95
N ILE A 271 -5.68 17.38 13.40
CA ILE A 271 -4.72 18.46 13.12
C ILE A 271 -4.01 18.87 14.40
N LYS A 272 -4.74 19.05 15.50
CA LYS A 272 -4.18 19.38 16.81
C LYS A 272 -3.17 18.32 17.26
N ARG A 273 -3.57 17.05 17.23
CA ARG A 273 -2.70 15.93 17.65
C ARG A 273 -1.40 15.86 16.84
N PHE A 274 -1.47 16.08 15.53
CA PHE A 274 -0.30 16.03 14.66
C PHE A 274 0.54 17.31 14.67
N SER A 275 -0.03 18.46 15.05
CA SER A 275 0.73 19.70 15.25
C SER A 275 1.71 19.60 16.42
N ASP A 276 1.38 18.80 17.43
CA ASP A 276 2.22 18.57 18.60
C ASP A 276 3.35 17.55 18.35
N GLN A 277 3.33 16.85 17.20
CA GLN A 277 4.34 15.88 16.83
C GLN A 277 5.39 16.51 15.91
N ALA A 278 6.67 16.38 16.25
CA ALA A 278 7.80 16.89 15.47
C ALA A 278 8.11 16.06 14.19
N ARG A 279 7.10 15.44 13.58
CA ARG A 279 7.28 14.66 12.34
C ARG A 279 7.25 15.58 11.12
N PRO A 280 8.15 15.37 10.14
CA PRO A 280 8.05 16.05 8.85
C PRO A 280 6.69 15.76 8.19
N ASP A 281 6.13 16.78 7.51
CA ASP A 281 4.92 16.58 6.71
C ASP A 281 5.27 15.77 5.46
N PRO A 282 4.69 14.57 5.24
CA PRO A 282 4.91 13.80 4.03
C PRO A 282 4.47 14.57 2.75
N GLY A 283 3.59 15.54 2.87
CA GLY A 283 3.18 16.42 1.78
C GLY A 283 4.34 17.18 1.11
N THR A 284 5.45 17.40 1.82
CA THR A 284 6.66 18.02 1.26
C THR A 284 7.42 17.11 0.29
N ARG A 285 7.08 15.82 0.24
CA ARG A 285 7.72 14.80 -0.60
C ARG A 285 6.89 14.44 -1.84
N ILE A 286 5.72 15.06 -2.03
CA ILE A 286 4.86 14.80 -3.19
C ILE A 286 5.61 15.19 -4.48
N THR A 287 5.72 14.22 -5.39
CA THR A 287 6.30 14.38 -6.72
C THR A 287 5.30 14.08 -7.83
N SER A 288 4.22 13.37 -7.49
CA SER A 288 3.25 12.89 -8.48
C SER A 288 1.83 13.00 -7.91
N GLN A 289 0.89 13.53 -8.71
CA GLN A 289 -0.50 13.76 -8.29
C GLN A 289 -1.45 13.25 -9.37
N VAL A 290 -2.11 12.13 -9.10
CA VAL A 290 -3.05 11.52 -10.04
C VAL A 290 -4.45 12.09 -9.82
N ALA A 291 -5.05 12.68 -10.86
CA ALA A 291 -6.42 13.19 -10.81
C ALA A 291 -7.42 12.03 -10.74
N VAL A 292 -8.16 11.95 -9.62
CA VAL A 292 -9.02 10.80 -9.29
C VAL A 292 -10.38 11.19 -8.71
N ALA A 293 -10.77 12.45 -8.77
CA ALA A 293 -12.01 12.93 -8.19
C ALA A 293 -13.25 12.12 -8.63
N ASP A 294 -13.29 11.71 -9.91
CA ASP A 294 -14.37 10.90 -10.49
C ASP A 294 -14.47 9.50 -9.87
N TYR A 295 -13.43 9.03 -9.18
CA TYR A 295 -13.36 7.70 -8.55
C TYR A 295 -13.51 7.72 -7.03
N PHE A 296 -13.75 8.87 -6.40
CA PHE A 296 -13.95 8.93 -4.95
C PHE A 296 -15.14 8.09 -4.47
N HIS A 297 -16.18 7.96 -5.29
CA HIS A 297 -17.31 7.10 -4.96
C HIS A 297 -16.93 5.61 -4.97
N VAL A 298 -15.98 5.19 -5.80
CA VAL A 298 -15.46 3.81 -5.85
C VAL A 298 -14.59 3.55 -4.61
N ARG A 299 -13.69 4.47 -4.27
CA ARG A 299 -12.92 4.43 -3.02
C ARG A 299 -13.81 4.26 -1.80
N ASP A 300 -14.87 5.07 -1.70
CA ASP A 300 -15.81 5.01 -0.58
C ASP A 300 -16.56 3.69 -0.51
N ALA A 301 -16.91 3.11 -1.65
CA ALA A 301 -17.55 1.81 -1.72
C ALA A 301 -16.59 0.68 -1.29
N ALA A 302 -15.33 0.75 -1.70
CA ALA A 302 -14.29 -0.19 -1.29
C ALA A 302 -14.02 -0.10 0.22
N LEU A 303 -13.88 1.12 0.77
CA LEU A 303 -13.76 1.32 2.22
C LEU A 303 -14.94 0.69 2.98
N ARG A 304 -16.18 0.87 2.50
CA ARG A 304 -17.38 0.30 3.15
C ARG A 304 -17.45 -1.21 3.05
N ALA A 305 -16.73 -1.84 2.10
CA ALA A 305 -16.65 -3.30 2.01
C ALA A 305 -15.89 -3.92 3.17
N HIS A 306 -14.96 -3.17 3.79
CA HIS A 306 -14.25 -3.58 5.00
C HIS A 306 -15.06 -3.28 6.27
N GLU A 307 -16.21 -3.92 6.40
CA GLU A 307 -17.19 -3.63 7.46
C GLU A 307 -16.63 -3.80 8.87
N THR A 308 -15.70 -4.74 9.08
CA THR A 308 -15.06 -4.97 10.38
C THR A 308 -14.14 -3.82 10.78
N GLN A 309 -13.52 -3.13 9.82
CA GLN A 309 -12.49 -2.12 10.02
C GLN A 309 -13.00 -0.68 9.86
N ILE A 310 -14.08 -0.49 9.12
CA ILE A 310 -14.58 0.84 8.77
C ILE A 310 -15.94 1.08 9.41
N ASP A 311 -15.97 1.96 10.43
CA ASP A 311 -17.22 2.47 10.98
C ASP A 311 -17.87 3.40 9.93
N PRO A 312 -19.12 3.13 9.50
CA PRO A 312 -19.82 3.95 8.50
C PRO A 312 -20.05 5.40 8.95
N ASP A 313 -19.97 5.69 10.24
CA ASP A 313 -20.10 7.04 10.79
C ASP A 313 -18.72 7.69 11.09
N SER A 314 -17.63 7.05 10.63
CA SER A 314 -16.27 7.57 10.84
C SER A 314 -15.97 8.82 10.02
N THR A 315 -14.88 9.48 10.38
CA THR A 315 -14.38 10.68 9.68
C THR A 315 -13.98 10.42 8.22
N TRP A 316 -13.85 9.16 7.78
CA TRP A 316 -13.66 8.81 6.38
C TRP A 316 -14.75 9.37 5.46
N PHE A 317 -15.98 9.48 5.97
CA PHE A 317 -17.16 9.90 5.20
C PHE A 317 -17.67 11.29 5.62
N ALA A 318 -16.94 12.01 6.46
CA ALA A 318 -17.36 13.30 7.01
C ALA A 318 -17.32 14.46 5.97
N VAL A 319 -16.56 14.30 4.90
CA VAL A 319 -16.36 15.35 3.88
C VAL A 319 -17.28 15.09 2.68
N PRO A 320 -18.08 16.07 2.23
CA PRO A 320 -18.82 15.97 0.97
C PRO A 320 -17.87 15.76 -0.22
N ARG A 321 -18.12 14.77 -1.05
CA ARG A 321 -17.19 14.38 -2.13
C ARG A 321 -17.00 15.46 -3.19
N ASP A 322 -18.05 16.24 -3.50
CA ASP A 322 -17.94 17.39 -4.41
C ASP A 322 -16.98 18.46 -3.85
N LEU A 323 -17.00 18.68 -2.53
CA LEU A 323 -16.09 19.61 -1.88
C LEU A 323 -14.66 19.05 -1.86
N GLU A 324 -14.48 17.78 -1.51
CA GLU A 324 -13.15 17.12 -1.56
C GLU A 324 -12.56 17.21 -2.97
N ALA A 325 -13.35 16.91 -4.00
CA ALA A 325 -12.95 17.00 -5.41
C ALA A 325 -12.50 18.41 -5.84
N GLN A 326 -13.17 19.44 -5.33
CA GLN A 326 -12.80 20.84 -5.62
C GLN A 326 -11.54 21.30 -4.90
N VAL A 327 -11.32 20.81 -3.67
CA VAL A 327 -10.19 21.25 -2.82
C VAL A 327 -8.95 20.41 -3.09
N TRP A 328 -9.12 19.11 -3.23
CA TRP A 328 -8.03 18.15 -3.42
C TRP A 328 -8.49 16.93 -4.22
N GLY A 329 -8.58 17.08 -5.51
CA GLY A 329 -9.11 16.05 -6.43
C GLY A 329 -8.11 14.98 -6.84
N THR A 330 -6.97 14.86 -6.13
CA THR A 330 -5.87 13.93 -6.47
C THR A 330 -5.60 12.91 -5.36
N GLU A 331 -5.00 11.80 -5.73
CA GLU A 331 -4.19 10.98 -4.85
C GLU A 331 -2.71 11.24 -5.14
N ASP A 332 -1.91 11.31 -4.08
CA ASP A 332 -0.59 11.87 -4.11
C ASP A 332 0.47 10.79 -3.83
N TYR A 333 1.61 10.91 -4.52
CA TYR A 333 2.69 9.95 -4.45
C TYR A 333 4.06 10.62 -4.42
N GLU A 334 5.02 9.93 -3.82
CA GLU A 334 6.44 10.24 -3.94
C GLU A 334 7.09 9.24 -4.88
N LEU A 335 7.77 9.69 -5.93
CA LEU A 335 8.60 8.83 -6.77
C LEU A 335 9.86 8.41 -6.02
N ALA A 336 9.92 7.16 -5.56
CA ALA A 336 11.05 6.61 -4.83
C ALA A 336 12.16 6.07 -5.74
N ARG A 337 11.78 5.44 -6.86
CA ARG A 337 12.71 4.88 -7.86
C ARG A 337 12.15 5.07 -9.27
N SER A 338 13.02 5.37 -10.23
CA SER A 338 12.70 5.38 -11.65
C SER A 338 13.86 4.81 -12.48
N LEU A 339 13.56 3.87 -13.35
CA LEU A 339 14.46 3.31 -14.36
C LEU A 339 14.08 3.76 -15.78
N VAL A 340 13.27 4.80 -15.87
CA VAL A 340 12.91 5.50 -17.10
C VAL A 340 13.13 7.00 -16.92
N ASP A 341 13.27 7.72 -18.04
CA ASP A 341 13.35 9.18 -18.01
C ASP A 341 12.09 9.77 -17.38
N THR A 342 12.28 10.69 -16.45
CA THR A 342 11.21 11.24 -15.62
C THR A 342 11.34 12.74 -15.49
N THR A 343 10.24 13.46 -15.68
CA THR A 343 10.15 14.90 -15.43
C THR A 343 9.13 15.16 -14.33
N LEU A 344 9.58 15.75 -13.23
CA LEU A 344 8.73 16.06 -12.08
C LEU A 344 8.21 17.51 -12.12
N PRO A 345 6.99 17.78 -11.62
CA PRO A 345 6.02 16.80 -11.09
C PRO A 345 5.33 15.99 -12.20
N GLU A 346 4.81 14.79 -11.84
CA GLU A 346 4.03 13.92 -12.73
C GLU A 346 2.54 13.93 -12.37
N ASP A 347 1.70 13.64 -13.37
CA ASP A 347 0.25 13.43 -13.24
C ASP A 347 -0.19 12.02 -13.64
N ASP A 348 0.75 11.18 -14.11
CA ASP A 348 0.55 9.78 -14.47
C ASP A 348 1.71 8.92 -13.93
N LEU A 349 1.42 7.91 -13.13
CA LEU A 349 2.44 6.99 -12.61
C LEU A 349 3.14 6.17 -13.72
N PHE A 350 2.55 6.12 -14.91
CA PHE A 350 3.12 5.47 -16.10
C PHE A 350 3.87 6.44 -17.02
N ALA A 351 4.09 7.70 -16.62
CA ALA A 351 4.90 8.63 -17.42
C ALA A 351 6.30 8.05 -17.67
N GLY A 352 6.79 8.09 -18.92
CA GLY A 352 8.04 7.45 -19.37
C GLY A 352 7.98 5.93 -19.52
N VAL A 353 7.03 5.27 -18.85
CA VAL A 353 6.84 3.79 -18.97
C VAL A 353 6.10 3.43 -20.25
N ARG A 354 5.06 4.22 -20.60
CA ARG A 354 4.23 3.96 -21.80
C ARG A 354 5.07 3.94 -23.09
N GLU A 355 6.00 4.86 -23.20
CA GLU A 355 6.91 4.99 -24.35
C GLU A 355 7.87 3.81 -24.42
N LYS A 356 8.42 3.39 -23.26
CA LYS A 356 9.35 2.27 -23.18
C LYS A 356 8.71 0.91 -23.52
N VAL A 357 7.44 0.71 -23.13
CA VAL A 357 6.70 -0.53 -23.39
C VAL A 357 6.21 -0.60 -24.84
N SER A 358 6.01 0.56 -25.51
CA SER A 358 5.55 0.66 -26.88
C SER A 358 6.69 0.59 -27.92
N SER A 359 7.96 0.71 -27.49
CA SER A 359 9.16 0.66 -28.32
C SER A 359 9.72 -0.74 -28.44
#